data_7f3b35413346dcdf76422be4ee40ab11
#
_entry.id   7f3b35413346dcdf76422be4ee40ab11
#
_cell.length_a   1.000
_cell.length_b   1.000
_cell.length_c   1.000
_cell.angle_alpha   90.00
_cell.angle_beta   90.00
_cell.angle_gamma   90.00
#
_symmetry.space_group_name_H-M   'P 1'
#
loop_
_entity.id
_entity.type
_entity.pdbx_description
1 polymer ?
#
loop_
_entity_poly.entity_id
_entity_poly.type
_entity_poly.pdbx_seq_one_letter_code
_entity_poly.pdbx_strand_id
1 'polypeptide(L)'
;MEIFHKMISAALNLPEKQISNTLRLLAEGATIPFISRYRKEITGGLDEVQIESIKTQYDKLSELAKRKETILGTIGEQGKLTPELRQRIDATWDATALEDIYLPYKPKRKTRAEAARQKGLEPLALLLMMQRENNLGSRIPAFVKGDVKDAEDALKGARDIIAEQVSEDERARNAVRNLFARQAVISAKVVKGKDEEAAKYRDYFDFSSPLKRCTSHRLLAIRRAEAEGLLKVSITPDDDECLERLDRQFVRSNNECGRQVAEAVQDAYRRLLKPSIETEFASLSKEQADDEAIRVFAENLRQLLLAPPLGQKRVMGIDPGFRTGCKVVCLDAQGNLVHNENIYPHPPVDKKTEAASKLRKM
;
A
#
# COMPACT_ATOMS: atom_id res chain seq x y z
N MET A 1 -25.77 -11.06 1.61
CA MET A 1 -25.01 -12.26 1.20
C MET A 1 -25.10 -12.53 -0.29
N GLU A 2 -26.28 -12.47 -0.91
CA GLU A 2 -26.42 -12.68 -2.39
C GLU A 2 -25.56 -11.75 -3.26
N ILE A 3 -25.40 -10.48 -2.86
CA ILE A 3 -24.57 -9.53 -3.62
C ILE A 3 -23.09 -9.95 -3.65
N PHE A 4 -22.57 -10.53 -2.54
CA PHE A 4 -21.20 -11.03 -2.51
C PHE A 4 -21.00 -12.22 -3.46
N HIS A 5 -21.97 -13.15 -3.51
CA HIS A 5 -21.88 -14.29 -4.41
C HIS A 5 -21.79 -13.84 -5.87
N LYS A 6 -22.62 -12.86 -6.26
CA LYS A 6 -22.60 -12.28 -7.62
C LYS A 6 -21.26 -11.58 -7.93
N MET A 7 -20.75 -10.80 -6.99
CA MET A 7 -19.47 -10.09 -7.17
C MET A 7 -18.30 -11.07 -7.28
N ILE A 8 -18.24 -12.09 -6.42
CA ILE A 8 -17.22 -13.13 -6.46
C ILE A 8 -17.34 -13.95 -7.75
N SER A 9 -18.56 -14.28 -8.15
CA SER A 9 -18.85 -15.00 -9.41
C SER A 9 -18.31 -14.23 -10.62
N ALA A 10 -18.57 -12.94 -10.69
CA ALA A 10 -18.07 -12.08 -11.76
C ALA A 10 -16.53 -11.95 -11.73
N ALA A 11 -15.94 -11.83 -10.54
CA ALA A 11 -14.48 -11.66 -10.38
C ALA A 11 -13.68 -12.92 -10.72
N LEU A 12 -14.18 -14.10 -10.31
CA LEU A 12 -13.49 -15.38 -10.47
C LEU A 12 -13.96 -16.20 -11.67
N ASN A 13 -15.00 -15.73 -12.36
CA ASN A 13 -15.66 -16.47 -13.46
C ASN A 13 -16.11 -17.88 -13.04
N LEU A 14 -16.70 -17.99 -11.84
CA LEU A 14 -17.20 -19.24 -11.25
C LEU A 14 -18.73 -19.15 -11.03
N PRO A 15 -19.47 -20.27 -11.17
CA PRO A 15 -20.91 -20.29 -10.90
C PRO A 15 -21.25 -19.90 -9.46
N GLU A 16 -22.27 -19.06 -9.25
CA GLU A 16 -22.72 -18.62 -7.93
C GLU A 16 -23.02 -19.78 -6.97
N LYS A 17 -23.54 -20.90 -7.49
CA LYS A 17 -23.84 -22.12 -6.72
C LYS A 17 -22.57 -22.74 -6.11
N GLN A 18 -21.46 -22.78 -6.85
CA GLN A 18 -20.19 -23.28 -6.36
C GLN A 18 -19.64 -22.38 -5.25
N ILE A 19 -19.73 -21.06 -5.42
CA ILE A 19 -19.31 -20.08 -4.42
C ILE A 19 -20.14 -20.22 -3.15
N SER A 20 -21.47 -20.26 -3.26
CA SER A 20 -22.37 -20.41 -2.10
C SER A 20 -22.09 -21.69 -1.33
N ASN A 21 -21.91 -22.82 -2.03
CA ASN A 21 -21.58 -24.10 -1.38
C ASN A 21 -20.22 -24.07 -0.69
N THR A 22 -19.22 -23.48 -1.32
CA THR A 22 -17.87 -23.35 -0.75
C THR A 22 -17.88 -22.49 0.51
N LEU A 23 -18.54 -21.34 0.47
CA LEU A 23 -18.64 -20.43 1.63
C LEU A 23 -19.41 -21.07 2.77
N ARG A 24 -20.44 -21.87 2.49
CA ARG A 24 -21.17 -22.64 3.51
C ARG A 24 -20.24 -23.64 4.20
N LEU A 25 -19.48 -24.44 3.44
CA LEU A 25 -18.54 -25.41 4.02
C LEU A 25 -17.45 -24.73 4.85
N LEU A 26 -16.93 -23.59 4.40
CA LEU A 26 -15.96 -22.79 5.17
C LEU A 26 -16.57 -22.24 6.46
N ALA A 27 -17.83 -21.78 6.45
CA ALA A 27 -18.55 -21.32 7.64
C ALA A 27 -18.83 -22.45 8.64
N GLU A 28 -19.00 -23.70 8.17
CA GLU A 28 -19.11 -24.89 8.98
C GLU A 28 -17.76 -25.36 9.59
N GLY A 29 -16.66 -24.63 9.34
CA GLY A 29 -15.33 -24.90 9.87
C GLY A 29 -14.48 -25.87 9.05
N ALA A 30 -14.90 -26.23 7.82
CA ALA A 30 -14.11 -27.08 6.95
C ALA A 30 -12.87 -26.33 6.43
N THR A 31 -11.72 -27.01 6.42
CA THR A 31 -10.47 -26.44 5.89
C THR A 31 -10.41 -26.51 4.37
N ILE A 32 -9.66 -25.62 3.73
CA ILE A 32 -9.49 -25.59 2.26
C ILE A 32 -9.02 -26.96 1.72
N PRO A 33 -7.96 -27.61 2.28
CA PRO A 33 -7.55 -28.93 1.80
C PRO A 33 -8.60 -30.02 2.01
N PHE A 34 -9.44 -29.93 3.04
CA PHE A 34 -10.52 -30.87 3.25
C PHE A 34 -11.62 -30.70 2.20
N ILE A 35 -12.01 -29.47 1.89
CA ILE A 35 -13.04 -29.18 0.89
C ILE A 35 -12.59 -29.67 -0.49
N SER A 36 -11.37 -29.32 -0.92
CA SER A 36 -10.83 -29.66 -2.24
C SER A 36 -10.68 -31.17 -2.46
N ARG A 37 -10.43 -31.94 -1.38
CA ARG A 37 -10.22 -33.39 -1.48
C ARG A 37 -11.51 -34.20 -1.27
N TYR A 38 -12.34 -33.79 -0.32
CA TYR A 38 -13.43 -34.62 0.20
C TYR A 38 -14.83 -34.04 -0.04
N ARG A 39 -14.94 -32.88 -0.69
CA ARG A 39 -16.23 -32.22 -0.97
C ARG A 39 -16.35 -31.73 -2.43
N LYS A 40 -15.65 -32.39 -3.34
CA LYS A 40 -15.65 -32.05 -4.78
C LYS A 40 -17.04 -32.09 -5.38
N GLU A 41 -17.85 -33.04 -4.98
CA GLU A 41 -19.24 -33.20 -5.44
C GLU A 41 -20.13 -31.99 -5.06
N ILE A 42 -19.85 -31.35 -3.93
CA ILE A 42 -20.61 -30.18 -3.46
C ILE A 42 -20.11 -28.90 -4.12
N THR A 43 -18.79 -28.76 -4.29
CA THR A 43 -18.16 -27.56 -4.86
C THR A 43 -18.07 -27.60 -6.38
N GLY A 44 -18.43 -28.73 -7.02
CA GLY A 44 -18.30 -28.89 -8.46
C GLY A 44 -16.85 -29.01 -8.95
N GLY A 45 -15.97 -29.59 -8.11
CA GLY A 45 -14.60 -29.93 -8.48
C GLY A 45 -13.58 -28.80 -8.29
N LEU A 46 -13.90 -27.77 -7.50
CA LEU A 46 -12.96 -26.68 -7.21
C LEU A 46 -11.69 -27.20 -6.54
N ASP A 47 -10.54 -26.67 -6.98
CA ASP A 47 -9.26 -26.93 -6.38
C ASP A 47 -8.95 -26.00 -5.19
N GLU A 48 -7.82 -26.20 -4.51
CA GLU A 48 -7.41 -25.42 -3.35
C GLU A 48 -7.25 -23.93 -3.66
N VAL A 49 -6.71 -23.59 -4.83
CA VAL A 49 -6.45 -22.22 -5.26
C VAL A 49 -7.76 -21.46 -5.49
N GLN A 50 -8.72 -22.14 -6.14
CA GLN A 50 -10.05 -21.56 -6.39
C GLN A 50 -10.82 -21.35 -5.08
N ILE A 51 -10.76 -22.32 -4.15
CA ILE A 51 -11.42 -22.21 -2.85
C ILE A 51 -10.80 -21.08 -2.01
N GLU A 52 -9.47 -20.96 -2.01
CA GLU A 52 -8.77 -19.87 -1.33
C GLU A 52 -9.09 -18.52 -1.94
N SER A 53 -9.18 -18.42 -3.27
CA SER A 53 -9.57 -17.20 -3.96
C SER A 53 -10.99 -16.77 -3.59
N ILE A 54 -11.95 -17.71 -3.50
CA ILE A 54 -13.32 -17.45 -3.04
C ILE A 54 -13.30 -16.89 -1.61
N LYS A 55 -12.57 -17.55 -0.71
CA LYS A 55 -12.45 -17.13 0.69
C LYS A 55 -11.85 -15.72 0.80
N THR A 56 -10.75 -15.47 0.13
CA THR A 56 -10.06 -14.17 0.14
C THR A 56 -10.96 -13.04 -0.37
N GLN A 57 -11.69 -13.27 -1.47
CA GLN A 57 -12.64 -12.27 -1.98
C GLN A 57 -13.81 -12.04 -1.02
N TYR A 58 -14.33 -13.10 -0.41
CA TYR A 58 -15.40 -12.99 0.58
C TYR A 58 -14.96 -12.22 1.82
N ASP A 59 -13.77 -12.50 2.33
CA ASP A 59 -13.20 -11.81 3.50
C ASP A 59 -13.01 -10.32 3.19
N LYS A 60 -12.44 -9.95 2.02
CA LYS A 60 -12.29 -8.56 1.56
C LYS A 60 -13.64 -7.83 1.47
N LEU A 61 -14.64 -8.44 0.87
CA LEU A 61 -15.98 -7.85 0.76
C LEU A 61 -16.68 -7.71 2.12
N SER A 62 -16.48 -8.67 3.01
CA SER A 62 -17.04 -8.65 4.36
C SER A 62 -16.42 -7.54 5.22
N GLU A 63 -15.11 -7.36 5.14
CA GLU A 63 -14.40 -6.26 5.80
C GLU A 63 -14.88 -4.90 5.26
N LEU A 64 -15.03 -4.79 3.94
CA LEU A 64 -15.51 -3.57 3.32
C LEU A 64 -16.97 -3.26 3.71
N ALA A 65 -17.82 -4.26 3.83
CA ALA A 65 -19.20 -4.08 4.31
C ALA A 65 -19.23 -3.56 5.77
N LYS A 66 -18.44 -4.17 6.67
CA LYS A 66 -18.28 -3.68 8.04
C LYS A 66 -17.74 -2.24 8.07
N ARG A 67 -16.81 -1.93 7.19
CA ARG A 67 -16.28 -0.57 7.08
C ARG A 67 -17.34 0.44 6.64
N LYS A 68 -18.20 0.07 5.65
CA LYS A 68 -19.35 0.90 5.25
C LYS A 68 -20.30 1.17 6.40
N GLU A 69 -20.66 0.15 7.18
CA GLU A 69 -21.52 0.32 8.35
C GLU A 69 -20.92 1.32 9.36
N THR A 70 -19.62 1.21 9.64
CA THR A 70 -18.90 2.15 10.51
C THR A 70 -18.96 3.58 9.98
N ILE A 71 -18.72 3.75 8.67
CA ILE A 71 -18.74 5.05 8.00
C ILE A 71 -20.15 5.66 8.04
N LEU A 72 -21.16 4.90 7.68
CA LEU A 72 -22.57 5.34 7.73
C LEU A 72 -23.00 5.73 9.14
N GLY A 73 -22.60 4.96 10.16
CA GLY A 73 -22.84 5.30 11.56
C GLY A 73 -22.19 6.63 11.95
N THR A 74 -20.89 6.79 11.65
CA THR A 74 -20.15 8.02 11.99
C THR A 74 -20.72 9.27 11.32
N ILE A 75 -21.08 9.18 10.02
CA ILE A 75 -21.69 10.31 9.28
C ILE A 75 -23.10 10.58 9.79
N GLY A 76 -23.86 9.52 10.14
CA GLY A 76 -25.19 9.63 10.72
C GLY A 76 -25.20 10.35 12.06
N GLU A 77 -24.26 10.01 12.96
CA GLU A 77 -24.08 10.68 14.26
C GLU A 77 -23.77 12.19 14.11
N GLN A 78 -23.10 12.58 13.01
CA GLN A 78 -22.84 13.98 12.68
C GLN A 78 -24.04 14.71 12.06
N GLY A 79 -25.15 14.00 11.79
CA GLY A 79 -26.31 14.57 11.10
C GLY A 79 -26.07 14.98 9.64
N LYS A 80 -25.01 14.45 9.01
CA LYS A 80 -24.57 14.80 7.63
C LYS A 80 -24.90 13.73 6.60
N LEU A 81 -25.56 12.64 6.99
CA LEU A 81 -25.90 11.54 6.10
C LEU A 81 -27.13 11.86 5.26
N THR A 82 -26.93 12.25 4.00
CA THR A 82 -28.01 12.44 3.04
C THR A 82 -28.38 11.12 2.34
N PRO A 83 -29.60 10.98 1.77
CA PRO A 83 -29.97 9.79 1.01
C PRO A 83 -29.03 9.51 -0.16
N GLU A 84 -28.59 10.55 -0.88
CA GLU A 84 -27.65 10.45 -2.01
C GLU A 84 -26.28 9.94 -1.57
N LEU A 85 -25.77 10.47 -0.43
CA LEU A 85 -24.49 10.04 0.14
C LEU A 85 -24.56 8.57 0.59
N ARG A 86 -25.67 8.17 1.23
CA ARG A 86 -25.91 6.78 1.61
C ARG A 86 -25.89 5.87 0.37
N GLN A 87 -26.66 6.20 -0.64
CA GLN A 87 -26.71 5.41 -1.88
C GLN A 87 -25.33 5.28 -2.53
N ARG A 88 -24.56 6.35 -2.51
CA ARG A 88 -23.21 6.37 -3.04
C ARG A 88 -22.24 5.47 -2.25
N ILE A 89 -22.29 5.50 -0.92
CA ILE A 89 -21.52 4.61 -0.04
C ILE A 89 -21.91 3.16 -0.28
N ASP A 90 -23.22 2.88 -0.33
CA ASP A 90 -23.74 1.53 -0.53
C ASP A 90 -23.32 0.94 -1.89
N ALA A 91 -23.27 1.77 -2.94
CA ALA A 91 -22.86 1.35 -4.28
C ALA A 91 -21.33 1.15 -4.44
N THR A 92 -20.51 1.74 -3.58
CA THR A 92 -19.04 1.71 -3.70
C THR A 92 -18.46 0.45 -3.06
N TRP A 93 -17.76 -0.38 -3.86
CA TRP A 93 -17.07 -1.62 -3.40
C TRP A 93 -15.56 -1.57 -3.64
N ASP A 94 -15.02 -0.39 -3.81
CA ASP A 94 -13.59 -0.12 -3.81
C ASP A 94 -13.19 0.55 -2.48
N ALA A 95 -12.19 0.01 -1.81
CA ALA A 95 -11.77 0.49 -0.49
C ALA A 95 -11.23 1.92 -0.54
N THR A 96 -10.45 2.24 -1.57
CA THR A 96 -9.83 3.56 -1.75
C THR A 96 -10.90 4.62 -2.04
N ALA A 97 -11.82 4.32 -2.95
CA ALA A 97 -12.93 5.21 -3.26
C ALA A 97 -13.86 5.42 -2.06
N LEU A 98 -14.09 4.37 -1.25
CA LEU A 98 -14.89 4.46 -0.03
C LEU A 98 -14.24 5.38 1.02
N GLU A 99 -12.92 5.25 1.23
CA GLU A 99 -12.19 6.13 2.14
C GLU A 99 -12.15 7.58 1.63
N ASP A 100 -12.04 7.81 0.32
CA ASP A 100 -12.11 9.16 -0.25
C ASP A 100 -13.48 9.81 -0.02
N ILE A 101 -14.59 9.06 -0.17
CA ILE A 101 -15.94 9.55 0.16
C ILE A 101 -16.05 9.90 1.63
N TYR A 102 -15.44 9.11 2.51
CA TYR A 102 -15.48 9.32 3.96
C TYR A 102 -14.59 10.45 4.45
N LEU A 103 -13.51 10.76 3.73
CA LEU A 103 -12.45 11.66 4.20
C LEU A 103 -12.95 13.04 4.71
N PRO A 104 -13.90 13.73 4.05
CA PRO A 104 -14.46 15.01 4.55
C PRO A 104 -15.26 14.88 5.86
N TYR A 105 -15.73 13.68 6.17
CA TYR A 105 -16.57 13.40 7.36
C TYR A 105 -15.78 12.75 8.49
N LYS A 106 -14.53 12.35 8.23
CA LYS A 106 -13.68 11.69 9.22
C LYS A 106 -13.43 12.62 10.41
N PRO A 107 -13.69 12.20 11.66
CA PRO A 107 -13.40 13.02 12.84
C PRO A 107 -11.93 13.44 12.89
N LYS A 108 -11.70 14.74 12.92
CA LYS A 108 -10.37 15.33 12.91
C LYS A 108 -10.01 15.81 14.30
N ARG A 109 -8.78 15.55 14.72
CA ARG A 109 -8.26 16.04 16.00
C ARG A 109 -7.11 17.03 15.72
N LYS A 110 -7.27 18.28 16.19
CA LYS A 110 -6.18 19.31 16.21
C LYS A 110 -5.48 19.54 14.87
N THR A 111 -6.25 19.59 13.74
CA THR A 111 -5.68 20.01 12.47
C THR A 111 -5.45 21.53 12.44
N ARG A 112 -4.55 22.03 11.56
CA ARG A 112 -4.38 23.47 11.36
C ARG A 112 -5.68 24.13 10.87
N ALA A 113 -6.39 23.46 9.97
CA ALA A 113 -7.67 23.91 9.45
C ALA A 113 -8.74 23.99 10.57
N GLU A 114 -8.80 22.98 11.45
CA GLU A 114 -9.73 23.00 12.58
C GLU A 114 -9.43 24.17 13.54
N ALA A 115 -8.16 24.41 13.85
CA ALA A 115 -7.76 25.57 14.65
C ALA A 115 -8.13 26.91 13.96
N ALA A 116 -8.03 26.98 12.65
CA ALA A 116 -8.44 28.17 11.88
C ALA A 116 -9.97 28.34 11.87
N ARG A 117 -10.76 27.24 11.79
CA ARG A 117 -12.23 27.32 11.94
C ARG A 117 -12.64 27.80 13.31
N GLN A 118 -11.98 27.35 14.37
CA GLN A 118 -12.24 27.83 15.73
C GLN A 118 -11.94 29.31 15.90
N LYS A 119 -10.97 29.86 15.15
CA LYS A 119 -10.71 31.30 15.06
C LYS A 119 -11.78 32.06 14.22
N GLY A 120 -12.73 31.37 13.61
CA GLY A 120 -13.78 31.98 12.79
C GLY A 120 -13.32 32.39 11.38
N LEU A 121 -12.29 31.71 10.81
CA LEU A 121 -11.71 32.06 9.50
C LEU A 121 -12.36 31.30 8.32
N GLU A 122 -13.36 30.47 8.55
CA GLU A 122 -14.07 29.75 7.47
C GLU A 122 -14.76 30.68 6.45
N PRO A 123 -15.43 31.78 6.85
CA PRO A 123 -15.99 32.72 5.87
C PRO A 123 -14.93 33.40 5.01
N LEU A 124 -13.72 33.64 5.54
CA LEU A 124 -12.59 34.16 4.74
C LEU A 124 -12.12 33.11 3.73
N ALA A 125 -12.01 31.84 4.13
CA ALA A 125 -11.67 30.76 3.22
C ALA A 125 -12.69 30.63 2.07
N LEU A 126 -13.99 30.72 2.36
CA LEU A 126 -15.05 30.74 1.35
C LEU A 126 -14.93 31.93 0.40
N LEU A 127 -14.68 33.13 0.94
CA LEU A 127 -14.46 34.35 0.13
C LEU A 127 -13.28 34.16 -0.83
N LEU A 128 -12.16 33.64 -0.36
CA LEU A 128 -10.99 33.33 -1.19
C LEU A 128 -11.33 32.31 -2.29
N MET A 129 -12.07 31.24 -1.96
CA MET A 129 -12.47 30.21 -2.92
C MET A 129 -13.43 30.70 -4.01
N MET A 130 -14.23 31.74 -3.72
CA MET A 130 -15.07 32.40 -4.73
C MET A 130 -14.25 33.15 -5.79
N GLN A 131 -13.05 33.61 -5.45
CA GLN A 131 -12.10 34.31 -6.33
C GLN A 131 -12.69 35.51 -7.09
N ARG A 132 -13.61 36.23 -6.45
CA ARG A 132 -14.28 37.39 -7.05
C ARG A 132 -13.72 38.74 -6.61
N GLU A 133 -13.03 38.76 -5.45
CA GLU A 133 -12.50 39.99 -4.88
C GLU A 133 -11.11 40.31 -5.45
N ASN A 134 -10.95 41.57 -5.91
CA ASN A 134 -9.68 42.07 -6.45
C ASN A 134 -8.81 42.73 -5.37
N ASN A 135 -9.44 43.22 -4.29
CA ASN A 135 -8.76 43.89 -3.18
C ASN A 135 -9.13 43.25 -1.86
N LEU A 136 -8.26 42.39 -1.36
CA LEU A 136 -8.41 41.74 -0.07
C LEU A 136 -8.14 42.69 1.12
N GLY A 137 -7.38 43.74 0.92
CA GLY A 137 -7.00 44.68 1.98
C GLY A 137 -8.19 45.32 2.69
N SER A 138 -9.30 45.53 1.99
CA SER A 138 -10.54 46.05 2.58
C SER A 138 -11.39 44.98 3.33
N ARG A 139 -11.20 43.73 3.01
CA ARG A 139 -11.99 42.62 3.57
C ARG A 139 -11.33 41.95 4.76
N ILE A 140 -10.02 41.77 4.74
CA ILE A 140 -9.26 41.05 5.77
C ILE A 140 -9.40 41.67 7.17
N PRO A 141 -9.42 43.01 7.37
CA PRO A 141 -9.53 43.58 8.72
C PRO A 141 -10.75 43.09 9.52
N ALA A 142 -11.83 42.71 8.84
CA ALA A 142 -13.03 42.19 9.49
C ALA A 142 -12.79 40.82 10.18
N PHE A 143 -11.73 40.10 9.79
CA PHE A 143 -11.35 38.79 10.31
C PHE A 143 -10.20 38.84 11.32
N VAL A 144 -9.55 39.99 11.48
CA VAL A 144 -8.49 40.22 12.48
C VAL A 144 -9.14 40.57 13.80
N LYS A 145 -9.54 39.51 14.55
CA LYS A 145 -10.20 39.64 15.87
C LYS A 145 -9.92 38.40 16.74
N GLY A 146 -10.05 38.54 18.05
CA GLY A 146 -9.83 37.45 19.00
C GLY A 146 -8.40 36.95 18.92
N ASP A 147 -8.21 35.68 18.64
CA ASP A 147 -6.90 35.00 18.56
C ASP A 147 -6.19 35.20 17.21
N VAL A 148 -6.74 35.99 16.29
CA VAL A 148 -6.12 36.32 15.00
C VAL A 148 -5.27 37.57 15.16
N LYS A 149 -3.96 37.42 15.01
CA LYS A 149 -2.98 38.49 15.33
C LYS A 149 -2.97 39.62 14.31
N ASP A 150 -2.97 39.28 13.03
CA ASP A 150 -2.82 40.21 11.90
C ASP A 150 -3.44 39.64 10.63
N ALA A 151 -3.32 40.41 9.54
CA ALA A 151 -3.84 40.03 8.23
C ALA A 151 -3.20 38.73 7.67
N GLU A 152 -1.92 38.53 7.92
CA GLU A 152 -1.21 37.33 7.44
C GLU A 152 -1.65 36.07 8.24
N ASP A 153 -1.86 36.18 9.56
CA ASP A 153 -2.41 35.06 10.38
C ASP A 153 -3.82 34.70 9.91
N ALA A 154 -4.65 35.69 9.53
CA ALA A 154 -5.97 35.46 8.95
C ALA A 154 -5.89 34.72 7.60
N LEU A 155 -5.05 35.19 6.68
CA LEU A 155 -4.85 34.57 5.38
C LEU A 155 -4.28 33.17 5.50
N LYS A 156 -3.28 32.98 6.36
CA LYS A 156 -2.68 31.67 6.62
C LYS A 156 -3.71 30.68 7.14
N GLY A 157 -4.54 31.09 8.11
CA GLY A 157 -5.62 30.21 8.61
C GLY A 157 -6.64 29.87 7.53
N ALA A 158 -7.01 30.84 6.69
CA ALA A 158 -7.91 30.59 5.56
C ALA A 158 -7.28 29.64 4.53
N ARG A 159 -5.98 29.78 4.22
CA ARG A 159 -5.23 28.86 3.35
C ARG A 159 -5.17 27.45 3.94
N ASP A 160 -4.99 27.30 5.27
CA ASP A 160 -5.00 25.99 5.93
C ASP A 160 -6.36 25.28 5.76
N ILE A 161 -7.48 26.01 5.85
CA ILE A 161 -8.82 25.49 5.59
C ILE A 161 -8.96 25.06 4.12
N ILE A 162 -8.56 25.90 3.19
CA ILE A 162 -8.62 25.61 1.74
C ILE A 162 -7.75 24.39 1.42
N ALA A 163 -6.53 24.32 1.95
CA ALA A 163 -5.63 23.19 1.73
C ALA A 163 -6.24 21.85 2.21
N GLU A 164 -6.93 21.86 3.34
CA GLU A 164 -7.65 20.66 3.81
C GLU A 164 -8.79 20.30 2.84
N GLN A 165 -9.63 21.27 2.43
CA GLN A 165 -10.71 21.03 1.47
C GLN A 165 -10.20 20.47 0.14
N VAL A 166 -9.12 21.03 -0.41
CA VAL A 166 -8.46 20.53 -1.64
C VAL A 166 -7.96 19.11 -1.46
N SER A 167 -7.36 18.81 -0.31
CA SER A 167 -6.81 17.46 -0.03
C SER A 167 -7.89 16.38 0.13
N GLU A 168 -9.11 16.77 0.45
CA GLU A 168 -10.28 15.92 0.63
C GLU A 168 -11.18 15.84 -0.61
N ASP A 169 -10.93 16.68 -1.60
CA ASP A 169 -11.68 16.65 -2.85
C ASP A 169 -11.31 15.40 -3.65
N GLU A 170 -12.31 14.57 -3.95
CA GLU A 170 -12.12 13.31 -4.66
C GLU A 170 -11.55 13.52 -6.07
N ARG A 171 -11.90 14.62 -6.76
CA ARG A 171 -11.41 14.89 -8.10
C ARG A 171 -9.93 15.25 -8.04
N ALA A 172 -9.53 16.03 -7.01
CA ALA A 172 -8.14 16.37 -6.76
C ALA A 172 -7.32 15.10 -6.47
N ARG A 173 -7.80 14.26 -5.54
CA ARG A 173 -7.15 12.99 -5.20
C ARG A 173 -7.01 12.08 -6.43
N ASN A 174 -8.08 11.90 -7.19
CA ASN A 174 -8.05 11.08 -8.39
C ASN A 174 -7.15 11.66 -9.50
N ALA A 175 -7.09 12.99 -9.64
CA ALA A 175 -6.18 13.62 -10.60
C ALA A 175 -4.71 13.32 -10.26
N VAL A 176 -4.31 13.50 -9.00
CA VAL A 176 -2.95 13.18 -8.53
C VAL A 176 -2.68 11.67 -8.60
N ARG A 177 -3.61 10.82 -8.14
CA ARG A 177 -3.51 9.35 -8.19
C ARG A 177 -3.28 8.85 -9.61
N ASN A 178 -3.96 9.44 -10.60
CA ASN A 178 -3.75 9.09 -12.00
C ASN A 178 -2.35 9.44 -12.51
N LEU A 179 -1.74 10.53 -12.03
CA LEU A 179 -0.35 10.88 -12.36
C LEU A 179 0.62 9.90 -11.69
N PHE A 180 0.41 9.58 -10.41
CA PHE A 180 1.17 8.52 -9.73
C PHE A 180 1.08 7.19 -10.48
N ALA A 181 -0.11 6.75 -10.85
CA ALA A 181 -0.32 5.51 -11.58
C ALA A 181 0.39 5.47 -12.94
N ARG A 182 0.55 6.61 -13.62
CA ARG A 182 1.14 6.65 -14.97
C ARG A 182 2.64 6.89 -14.95
N GLN A 183 3.12 7.75 -14.05
CA GLN A 183 4.44 8.39 -14.17
C GLN A 183 5.27 8.31 -12.90
N ALA A 184 4.75 7.73 -11.80
CA ALA A 184 5.53 7.65 -10.57
C ALA A 184 6.88 6.98 -10.80
N VAL A 185 7.91 7.60 -10.24
CA VAL A 185 9.28 7.11 -10.21
C VAL A 185 9.60 6.69 -8.78
N ILE A 186 10.09 5.46 -8.62
CA ILE A 186 10.70 5.02 -7.38
C ILE A 186 12.16 5.47 -7.37
N SER A 187 12.55 6.19 -6.32
CA SER A 187 13.92 6.64 -6.10
C SER A 187 14.40 6.15 -4.74
N ALA A 188 15.65 5.73 -4.67
CA ALA A 188 16.28 5.30 -3.43
C ALA A 188 17.66 5.96 -3.28
N LYS A 189 17.96 6.44 -2.08
CA LYS A 189 19.27 6.99 -1.73
C LYS A 189 19.73 6.43 -0.39
N VAL A 190 21.04 6.17 -0.27
CA VAL A 190 21.61 5.72 1.01
C VAL A 190 21.44 6.81 2.09
N VAL A 191 21.12 6.38 3.29
CA VAL A 191 21.06 7.28 4.46
C VAL A 191 22.48 7.70 4.81
N LYS A 192 22.68 9.01 4.95
CA LYS A 192 24.01 9.60 5.22
C LYS A 192 24.69 8.92 6.42
N GLY A 193 25.90 8.44 6.19
CA GLY A 193 26.71 7.76 7.22
C GLY A 193 26.39 6.29 7.44
N LYS A 194 25.55 5.67 6.59
CA LYS A 194 25.23 4.24 6.67
C LYS A 194 25.74 3.41 5.49
N ASP A 195 26.70 3.94 4.74
CA ASP A 195 27.22 3.31 3.52
C ASP A 195 27.81 1.92 3.78
N GLU A 196 28.55 1.74 4.89
CA GLU A 196 29.14 0.45 5.27
C GLU A 196 28.08 -0.57 5.71
N GLU A 197 27.12 -0.13 6.56
CA GLU A 197 26.00 -0.97 7.01
C GLU A 197 25.12 -1.42 5.82
N ALA A 198 24.93 -0.52 4.86
CA ALA A 198 24.10 -0.73 3.67
C ALA A 198 24.83 -1.44 2.54
N ALA A 199 26.09 -1.89 2.69
CA ALA A 199 26.91 -2.43 1.61
C ALA A 199 26.22 -3.50 0.75
N LYS A 200 25.33 -4.33 1.33
CA LYS A 200 24.53 -5.34 0.63
C LYS A 200 23.48 -4.74 -0.32
N TYR A 201 23.20 -3.43 -0.21
CA TYR A 201 22.24 -2.69 -1.03
C TYR A 201 22.93 -1.65 -1.93
N ARG A 202 24.23 -1.76 -2.18
CA ARG A 202 25.03 -0.77 -2.91
C ARG A 202 24.43 -0.40 -4.26
N ASP A 203 23.83 -1.35 -4.98
CA ASP A 203 23.19 -1.13 -6.28
C ASP A 203 21.99 -0.16 -6.23
N TYR A 204 21.51 0.16 -5.02
CA TYR A 204 20.37 1.04 -4.78
C TYR A 204 20.74 2.33 -4.07
N PHE A 205 22.03 2.67 -3.92
CA PHE A 205 22.48 3.89 -3.21
C PHE A 205 22.08 5.18 -3.92
N ASP A 206 21.97 5.14 -5.24
CA ASP A 206 21.43 6.21 -6.08
C ASP A 206 20.61 5.58 -7.22
N PHE A 207 19.47 5.04 -6.86
CA PHE A 207 18.61 4.30 -7.78
C PHE A 207 17.41 5.16 -8.18
N SER A 208 17.05 5.10 -9.45
CA SER A 208 15.84 5.74 -9.97
C SER A 208 15.27 4.89 -11.12
N SER A 209 13.97 4.64 -11.09
CA SER A 209 13.28 3.90 -12.14
C SER A 209 11.79 4.25 -12.17
N PRO A 210 11.14 4.29 -13.34
CA PRO A 210 9.67 4.32 -13.38
C PRO A 210 9.09 3.16 -12.59
N LEU A 211 8.15 3.43 -11.68
CA LEU A 211 7.57 2.42 -10.78
C LEU A 211 7.03 1.21 -11.56
N LYS A 212 6.35 1.45 -12.68
CA LYS A 212 5.82 0.41 -13.57
C LYS A 212 6.87 -0.53 -14.18
N ARG A 213 8.13 -0.09 -14.25
CA ARG A 213 9.24 -0.86 -14.82
C ARG A 213 10.17 -1.43 -13.75
N CYS A 214 9.95 -1.07 -12.49
CA CYS A 214 10.72 -1.61 -11.40
C CYS A 214 10.30 -3.06 -11.15
N THR A 215 11.21 -3.99 -11.36
CA THR A 215 10.94 -5.43 -11.14
C THR A 215 10.72 -5.72 -9.66
N SER A 216 9.86 -6.70 -9.37
CA SER A 216 9.43 -7.04 -8.00
C SER A 216 10.59 -7.31 -7.05
N HIS A 217 11.61 -8.06 -7.50
CA HIS A 217 12.77 -8.34 -6.67
C HIS A 217 13.57 -7.09 -6.28
N ARG A 218 13.69 -6.09 -7.20
CA ARG A 218 14.35 -4.80 -6.90
C ARG A 218 13.53 -3.98 -5.94
N LEU A 219 12.21 -3.87 -6.20
CA LEU A 219 11.30 -3.15 -5.33
C LEU A 219 11.33 -3.73 -3.91
N LEU A 220 11.24 -5.04 -3.76
CA LEU A 220 11.29 -5.70 -2.45
C LEU A 220 12.65 -5.52 -1.75
N ALA A 221 13.77 -5.53 -2.49
CA ALA A 221 15.08 -5.24 -1.91
C ALA A 221 15.17 -3.79 -1.39
N ILE A 222 14.71 -2.82 -2.18
CA ILE A 222 14.67 -1.39 -1.80
C ILE A 222 13.77 -1.19 -0.57
N ARG A 223 12.56 -1.78 -0.56
CA ARG A 223 11.62 -1.67 0.57
C ARG A 223 12.15 -2.33 1.85
N ARG A 224 12.90 -3.42 1.73
CA ARG A 224 13.58 -4.05 2.86
C ARG A 224 14.67 -3.13 3.43
N ALA A 225 15.51 -2.57 2.56
CA ALA A 225 16.56 -1.64 2.98
C ALA A 225 15.99 -0.37 3.64
N GLU A 226 14.84 0.11 3.16
CA GLU A 226 14.11 1.21 3.80
C GLU A 226 13.60 0.82 5.20
N ALA A 227 12.99 -0.35 5.35
CA ALA A 227 12.52 -0.86 6.65
C ALA A 227 13.68 -1.07 7.64
N GLU A 228 14.87 -1.43 7.16
CA GLU A 228 16.10 -1.49 7.95
C GLU A 228 16.68 -0.09 8.25
N GLY A 229 16.09 0.99 7.72
CA GLY A 229 16.55 2.37 7.90
C GLY A 229 17.88 2.67 7.21
N LEU A 230 18.22 1.93 6.15
CA LEU A 230 19.46 2.04 5.38
C LEU A 230 19.31 2.88 4.11
N LEU A 231 18.14 2.85 3.51
CA LEU A 231 17.79 3.66 2.34
C LEU A 231 16.65 4.63 2.67
N LYS A 232 16.69 5.80 2.05
CA LYS A 232 15.56 6.72 1.97
C LYS A 232 14.89 6.51 0.61
N VAL A 233 13.63 6.14 0.61
CA VAL A 233 12.86 5.82 -0.61
C VAL A 233 11.78 6.88 -0.83
N SER A 234 11.52 7.21 -2.09
CA SER A 234 10.36 8.01 -2.50
C SER A 234 9.72 7.41 -3.75
N ILE A 235 8.40 7.55 -3.85
CA ILE A 235 7.61 7.10 -5.00
C ILE A 235 6.73 8.27 -5.40
N THR A 236 7.18 9.06 -6.37
CA THR A 236 6.48 10.29 -6.77
C THR A 236 6.55 10.49 -8.28
N PRO A 237 5.49 11.07 -8.90
CA PRO A 237 5.60 11.66 -10.23
C PRO A 237 6.30 13.02 -10.16
N ASP A 238 6.34 13.73 -11.27
CA ASP A 238 6.77 15.13 -11.31
C ASP A 238 5.81 16.01 -10.51
N ASP A 239 6.37 16.80 -9.59
CA ASP A 239 5.60 17.68 -8.71
C ASP A 239 4.95 18.84 -9.46
N ASP A 240 5.62 19.39 -10.48
CA ASP A 240 5.12 20.53 -11.23
C ASP A 240 3.90 20.14 -12.07
N GLU A 241 3.91 18.94 -12.67
CA GLU A 241 2.75 18.42 -13.40
C GLU A 241 1.54 18.18 -12.47
N CYS A 242 1.78 17.70 -11.26
CA CYS A 242 0.74 17.54 -10.26
C CYS A 242 0.13 18.88 -9.85
N LEU A 243 0.97 19.86 -9.58
CA LEU A 243 0.55 21.21 -9.22
C LEU A 243 -0.21 21.88 -10.36
N GLU A 244 0.30 21.84 -11.58
CA GLU A 244 -0.40 22.36 -12.75
C GLU A 244 -1.80 21.74 -12.92
N ARG A 245 -1.92 20.45 -12.68
CA ARG A 245 -3.21 19.75 -12.76
C ARG A 245 -4.20 20.21 -11.70
N LEU A 246 -3.73 20.44 -10.48
CA LEU A 246 -4.54 20.93 -9.37
C LEU A 246 -4.88 22.42 -9.57
N ASP A 247 -3.93 23.25 -10.01
CA ASP A 247 -4.17 24.66 -10.28
C ASP A 247 -5.26 24.85 -11.33
N ARG A 248 -5.25 24.08 -12.41
CA ARG A 248 -6.33 24.11 -13.42
C ARG A 248 -7.72 23.77 -12.84
N GLN A 249 -7.78 23.03 -11.76
CA GLN A 249 -9.04 22.63 -11.13
C GLN A 249 -9.55 23.71 -10.15
N PHE A 250 -8.67 24.33 -9.39
CA PHE A 250 -9.03 25.21 -8.27
C PHE A 250 -8.78 26.70 -8.52
N VAL A 251 -7.74 27.05 -9.28
CA VAL A 251 -7.39 28.45 -9.55
C VAL A 251 -8.12 28.94 -10.80
N ARG A 252 -9.09 29.83 -10.59
CA ARG A 252 -9.99 30.31 -11.65
C ARG A 252 -9.72 31.77 -12.05
N SER A 253 -8.89 32.48 -11.28
CA SER A 253 -8.64 33.93 -11.46
C SER A 253 -7.19 34.27 -11.08
N ASN A 254 -6.64 35.28 -11.73
CA ASN A 254 -5.30 35.81 -11.44
C ASN A 254 -5.32 36.97 -10.42
N ASN A 255 -6.47 37.22 -9.76
CA ASN A 255 -6.60 38.24 -8.74
C ASN A 255 -5.93 37.85 -7.42
N GLU A 256 -6.02 38.68 -6.38
CA GLU A 256 -5.44 38.42 -5.07
C GLU A 256 -6.00 37.14 -4.44
N CYS A 257 -7.31 36.86 -4.57
CA CYS A 257 -7.91 35.61 -4.10
C CYS A 257 -7.35 34.40 -4.81
N GLY A 258 -7.21 34.46 -6.15
CA GLY A 258 -6.64 33.37 -6.95
C GLY A 258 -5.22 33.03 -6.53
N ARG A 259 -4.40 34.04 -6.20
CA ARG A 259 -3.04 33.83 -5.67
C ARG A 259 -3.06 33.09 -4.32
N GLN A 260 -3.95 33.50 -3.41
CA GLN A 260 -4.10 32.83 -2.11
C GLN A 260 -4.60 31.39 -2.24
N VAL A 261 -5.48 31.12 -3.21
CA VAL A 261 -5.92 29.75 -3.53
C VAL A 261 -4.77 28.94 -4.11
N ALA A 262 -3.95 29.48 -5.01
CA ALA A 262 -2.78 28.81 -5.56
C ALA A 262 -1.76 28.41 -4.47
N GLU A 263 -1.48 29.31 -3.52
CA GLU A 263 -0.63 29.02 -2.36
C GLU A 263 -1.22 27.87 -1.49
N ALA A 264 -2.54 27.91 -1.29
CA ALA A 264 -3.23 26.85 -0.54
C ALA A 264 -3.21 25.49 -1.27
N VAL A 265 -3.33 25.48 -2.60
CA VAL A 265 -3.22 24.28 -3.46
C VAL A 265 -1.81 23.68 -3.37
N GLN A 266 -0.76 24.52 -3.40
CA GLN A 266 0.62 24.05 -3.24
C GLN A 266 0.84 23.42 -1.86
N ASP A 267 0.33 24.04 -0.79
CA ASP A 267 0.42 23.48 0.56
C ASP A 267 -0.38 22.17 0.67
N ALA A 268 -1.61 22.12 0.12
CA ALA A 268 -2.43 20.93 0.05
C ALA A 268 -1.70 19.77 -0.63
N TYR A 269 -1.08 20.02 -1.77
CA TYR A 269 -0.34 19.02 -2.50
C TYR A 269 0.87 18.53 -1.70
N ARG A 270 1.77 19.43 -1.31
CA ARG A 270 3.05 19.06 -0.70
C ARG A 270 2.90 18.43 0.68
N ARG A 271 1.96 18.94 1.48
CA ARG A 271 1.80 18.51 2.88
C ARG A 271 0.77 17.41 3.10
N LEU A 272 -0.26 17.33 2.27
CA LEU A 272 -1.41 16.45 2.51
C LEU A 272 -1.58 15.40 1.41
N LEU A 273 -1.72 15.80 0.14
CA LEU A 273 -2.02 14.88 -0.96
C LEU A 273 -0.83 13.99 -1.29
N LYS A 274 0.35 14.58 -1.57
CA LYS A 274 1.54 13.84 -1.97
C LYS A 274 1.93 12.76 -0.96
N PRO A 275 2.10 13.04 0.35
CA PRO A 275 2.47 12.01 1.32
C PRO A 275 1.41 10.90 1.47
N SER A 276 0.12 11.27 1.36
CA SER A 276 -0.99 10.31 1.45
C SER A 276 -1.00 9.36 0.26
N ILE A 277 -0.90 9.89 -0.97
CA ILE A 277 -0.93 9.09 -2.19
C ILE A 277 0.38 8.32 -2.38
N GLU A 278 1.53 8.90 -2.00
CA GLU A 278 2.82 8.19 -1.98
C GLU A 278 2.75 6.94 -1.10
N THR A 279 2.17 7.05 0.11
CA THR A 279 1.97 5.91 1.00
C THR A 279 1.04 4.86 0.38
N GLU A 280 -0.03 5.28 -0.30
CA GLU A 280 -0.94 4.40 -1.03
C GLU A 280 -0.19 3.60 -2.11
N PHE A 281 0.58 4.28 -2.97
CA PHE A 281 1.35 3.63 -4.03
C PHE A 281 2.52 2.78 -3.51
N ALA A 282 3.13 3.17 -2.41
CA ALA A 282 4.14 2.38 -1.73
C ALA A 282 3.57 1.04 -1.23
N SER A 283 2.35 1.05 -0.69
CA SER A 283 1.66 -0.15 -0.22
C SER A 283 1.21 -1.02 -1.39
N LEU A 284 0.52 -0.43 -2.39
CA LEU A 284 0.05 -1.15 -3.57
C LEU A 284 1.18 -1.82 -4.36
N SER A 285 2.27 -1.09 -4.61
CA SER A 285 3.41 -1.64 -5.36
C SER A 285 4.11 -2.76 -4.59
N LYS A 286 4.17 -2.65 -3.26
CA LYS A 286 4.71 -3.72 -2.42
C LYS A 286 3.84 -4.96 -2.45
N GLU A 287 2.53 -4.83 -2.30
CA GLU A 287 1.58 -5.94 -2.36
C GLU A 287 1.70 -6.68 -3.71
N GLN A 288 1.69 -5.95 -4.82
CA GLN A 288 1.89 -6.54 -6.15
C GLN A 288 3.23 -7.27 -6.30
N ALA A 289 4.29 -6.71 -5.74
CA ALA A 289 5.62 -7.33 -5.78
C ALA A 289 5.73 -8.57 -4.89
N ASP A 290 5.08 -8.57 -3.73
CA ASP A 290 4.96 -9.73 -2.85
C ASP A 290 4.21 -10.88 -3.55
N ASP A 291 3.07 -10.59 -4.18
CA ASP A 291 2.25 -11.57 -4.92
C ASP A 291 3.04 -12.21 -6.08
N GLU A 292 3.76 -11.38 -6.86
CA GLU A 292 4.62 -11.89 -7.93
C GLU A 292 5.75 -12.76 -7.40
N ALA A 293 6.40 -12.34 -6.32
CA ALA A 293 7.49 -13.11 -5.70
C ALA A 293 7.00 -14.46 -5.16
N ILE A 294 5.83 -14.49 -4.53
CA ILE A 294 5.19 -15.72 -4.04
C ILE A 294 4.85 -16.64 -5.20
N ARG A 295 4.30 -16.11 -6.29
CA ARG A 295 3.97 -16.89 -7.49
C ARG A 295 5.22 -17.53 -8.11
N VAL A 296 6.28 -16.76 -8.28
CA VAL A 296 7.56 -17.27 -8.83
C VAL A 296 8.16 -18.35 -7.89
N PHE A 297 8.11 -18.11 -6.58
CA PHE A 297 8.57 -19.09 -5.60
C PHE A 297 7.76 -20.38 -5.67
N ALA A 298 6.44 -20.30 -5.71
CA ALA A 298 5.55 -21.45 -5.79
C ALA A 298 5.80 -22.28 -7.06
N GLU A 299 6.01 -21.62 -8.21
CA GLU A 299 6.33 -22.29 -9.47
C GLU A 299 7.69 -23.02 -9.42
N ASN A 300 8.73 -22.37 -8.89
CA ASN A 300 10.05 -22.98 -8.71
C ASN A 300 9.99 -24.17 -7.74
N LEU A 301 9.25 -24.02 -6.62
CA LEU A 301 9.05 -25.10 -5.67
C LEU A 301 8.32 -26.29 -6.29
N ARG A 302 7.28 -26.03 -7.09
CA ARG A 302 6.56 -27.06 -7.83
C ARG A 302 7.47 -27.84 -8.75
N GLN A 303 8.32 -27.14 -9.53
CA GLN A 303 9.27 -27.78 -10.42
C GLN A 303 10.26 -28.67 -9.64
N LEU A 304 10.76 -28.20 -8.50
CA LEU A 304 11.64 -28.99 -7.64
C LEU A 304 10.94 -30.25 -7.08
N LEU A 305 9.70 -30.10 -6.62
CA LEU A 305 8.93 -31.23 -6.05
C LEU A 305 8.51 -32.25 -7.11
N LEU A 306 8.36 -31.83 -8.36
CA LEU A 306 8.02 -32.72 -9.50
C LEU A 306 9.27 -33.26 -10.23
N ALA A 307 10.49 -32.84 -9.83
CA ALA A 307 11.69 -33.37 -10.39
C ALA A 307 11.80 -34.90 -10.19
N PRO A 308 12.32 -35.63 -11.16
CA PRO A 308 12.49 -37.07 -11.01
C PRO A 308 13.38 -37.38 -9.81
N PRO A 309 13.09 -38.47 -9.04
CA PRO A 309 13.90 -38.82 -7.90
C PRO A 309 15.33 -39.15 -8.35
N LEU A 310 16.30 -38.81 -7.51
CA LEU A 310 17.72 -39.05 -7.79
C LEU A 310 18.06 -40.55 -7.99
N GLY A 311 17.18 -41.41 -7.54
CA GLY A 311 17.38 -42.87 -7.53
C GLY A 311 18.21 -43.33 -6.32
N GLN A 312 18.50 -44.62 -6.30
CA GLN A 312 19.30 -45.26 -5.23
C GLN A 312 20.79 -44.98 -5.44
N LYS A 313 21.25 -43.86 -4.88
CA LYS A 313 22.66 -43.42 -4.97
C LYS A 313 23.17 -42.99 -3.61
N ARG A 314 24.48 -43.09 -3.42
CA ARG A 314 25.14 -42.41 -2.30
C ARG A 314 25.15 -40.91 -2.57
N VAL A 315 24.72 -40.12 -1.60
CA VAL A 315 24.54 -38.69 -1.76
C VAL A 315 25.23 -37.94 -0.63
N MET A 316 25.99 -36.92 -0.98
CA MET A 316 26.43 -35.91 -0.03
C MET A 316 25.58 -34.64 -0.24
N GLY A 317 24.79 -34.28 0.77
CA GLY A 317 23.99 -33.06 0.78
C GLY A 317 24.71 -31.97 1.59
N ILE A 318 24.77 -30.76 1.05
CA ILE A 318 25.36 -29.58 1.73
C ILE A 318 24.31 -28.47 1.80
N ASP A 319 23.99 -28.02 3.02
CA ASP A 319 23.13 -26.87 3.28
C ASP A 319 24.04 -25.70 3.73
N PRO A 320 24.33 -24.71 2.85
CA PRO A 320 25.24 -23.62 3.16
C PRO A 320 24.63 -22.60 4.13
N GLY A 321 25.33 -22.33 5.24
CA GLY A 321 24.99 -21.29 6.20
C GLY A 321 26.17 -20.41 6.54
N PHE A 322 26.11 -19.11 6.24
CA PHE A 322 27.22 -18.19 6.48
C PHE A 322 27.53 -17.96 7.97
N ARG A 323 26.51 -17.92 8.83
CA ARG A 323 26.69 -17.72 10.29
C ARG A 323 26.72 -19.01 11.07
N THR A 324 25.85 -19.95 10.69
CA THR A 324 25.66 -21.22 11.41
C THR A 324 26.56 -22.34 10.92
N GLY A 325 27.39 -22.09 9.91
CA GLY A 325 28.19 -23.08 9.21
C GLY A 325 27.40 -23.85 8.16
N CYS A 326 28.09 -24.58 7.31
CA CYS A 326 27.47 -25.49 6.34
C CYS A 326 27.19 -26.82 7.01
N LYS A 327 25.94 -27.29 6.97
CA LYS A 327 25.57 -28.64 7.41
C LYS A 327 25.87 -29.60 6.25
N VAL A 328 26.55 -30.70 6.54
CA VAL A 328 26.86 -31.72 5.57
C VAL A 328 26.26 -33.03 6.04
N VAL A 329 25.57 -33.71 5.16
CA VAL A 329 25.01 -35.07 5.41
C VAL A 329 25.46 -36.04 4.33
N CYS A 330 25.78 -37.26 4.70
CA CYS A 330 26.04 -38.36 3.78
C CYS A 330 24.97 -39.43 3.94
N LEU A 331 24.37 -39.81 2.82
CA LEU A 331 23.35 -40.85 2.76
C LEU A 331 23.87 -42.04 1.97
N ASP A 332 23.48 -43.26 2.38
CA ASP A 332 23.70 -44.46 1.57
C ASP A 332 22.70 -44.57 0.40
N ALA A 333 22.81 -45.63 -0.39
CA ALA A 333 21.94 -45.85 -1.54
C ALA A 333 20.47 -46.10 -1.14
N GLN A 334 20.18 -46.44 0.09
CA GLN A 334 18.85 -46.64 0.63
C GLN A 334 18.26 -45.37 1.29
N GLY A 335 19.05 -44.30 1.35
CA GLY A 335 18.64 -43.04 1.96
C GLY A 335 18.86 -42.96 3.48
N ASN A 336 19.54 -43.95 4.09
CA ASN A 336 19.87 -43.88 5.50
C ASN A 336 20.99 -42.89 5.75
N LEU A 337 20.91 -42.14 6.86
CA LEU A 337 21.94 -41.22 7.28
C LEU A 337 23.19 -41.97 7.75
N VAL A 338 24.29 -41.86 7.00
CA VAL A 338 25.57 -42.48 7.32
C VAL A 338 26.43 -41.57 8.18
N HIS A 339 26.46 -40.26 7.83
CA HIS A 339 27.26 -39.28 8.54
C HIS A 339 26.63 -37.88 8.46
N ASN A 340 26.79 -37.08 9.52
CA ASN A 340 26.47 -35.67 9.49
C ASN A 340 27.54 -34.85 10.24
N GLU A 341 27.81 -33.62 9.76
CA GLU A 341 28.82 -32.78 10.33
C GLU A 341 28.54 -31.31 9.99
N ASN A 342 28.95 -30.41 10.86
CA ASN A 342 28.96 -28.96 10.54
C ASN A 342 30.38 -28.54 10.20
N ILE A 343 30.52 -27.82 9.08
CA ILE A 343 31.79 -27.23 8.65
C ILE A 343 31.67 -25.72 8.52
N TYR A 344 32.77 -25.01 8.70
CA TYR A 344 32.80 -23.53 8.71
C TYR A 344 33.83 -22.99 7.72
N PRO A 345 33.59 -23.15 6.40
CA PRO A 345 34.57 -22.72 5.37
C PRO A 345 34.58 -21.22 5.10
N HIS A 346 33.64 -20.44 5.68
CA HIS A 346 33.45 -19.02 5.40
C HIS A 346 33.61 -18.13 6.66
N PRO A 347 33.93 -16.85 6.49
CA PRO A 347 33.84 -15.89 7.60
C PRO A 347 32.42 -15.87 8.23
N PRO A 348 32.28 -15.59 9.52
CA PRO A 348 33.33 -15.08 10.43
C PRO A 348 34.24 -16.17 11.03
N VAL A 349 33.92 -17.45 10.89
CA VAL A 349 34.68 -18.54 11.55
C VAL A 349 35.91 -18.96 10.70
N ASP A 350 35.79 -18.99 9.37
CA ASP A 350 36.82 -19.25 8.34
C ASP A 350 37.79 -20.41 8.63
N LYS A 351 37.25 -21.59 8.97
CA LYS A 351 38.02 -22.81 9.25
C LYS A 351 38.14 -23.71 8.02
N LYS A 352 38.71 -23.20 6.92
CA LYS A 352 38.81 -23.89 5.63
C LYS A 352 39.57 -25.22 5.69
N THR A 353 40.69 -25.24 6.39
CA THR A 353 41.56 -26.43 6.50
C THR A 353 40.85 -27.54 7.30
N GLU A 354 40.16 -27.19 8.40
CA GLU A 354 39.35 -28.13 9.19
C GLU A 354 38.19 -28.66 8.37
N ALA A 355 37.47 -27.79 7.65
CA ALA A 355 36.36 -28.16 6.78
C ALA A 355 36.80 -29.14 5.67
N ALA A 356 37.93 -28.85 5.02
CA ALA A 356 38.50 -29.74 4.01
C ALA A 356 38.91 -31.10 4.59
N SER A 357 39.46 -31.13 5.81
CA SER A 357 39.84 -32.36 6.49
C SER A 357 38.59 -33.20 6.83
N LYS A 358 37.52 -32.58 7.30
CA LYS A 358 36.24 -33.26 7.61
C LYS A 358 35.62 -33.85 6.35
N LEU A 359 35.52 -33.07 5.26
CA LEU A 359 34.96 -33.53 3.99
C LEU A 359 35.73 -34.71 3.36
N ARG A 360 37.07 -34.80 3.57
CA ARG A 360 37.87 -35.90 3.06
C ARG A 360 37.65 -37.21 3.85
N LYS A 361 37.16 -37.14 5.08
CA LYS A 361 36.88 -38.28 5.93
C LYS A 361 35.48 -38.86 5.75
N MET A 362 34.58 -38.07 5.14
CA MET A 362 33.22 -38.49 4.75
C MET A 362 33.22 -39.25 3.44
#